data_efd07b5ee8fb7a9c45222c25ec398e6e
#
_entry.id   efd07b5ee8fb7a9c45222c25ec398e6e
#
_cell.length_a   1.000
_cell.length_b   1.000
_cell.length_c   1.000
_cell.angle_alpha   90.00
_cell.angle_beta   90.00
_cell.angle_gamma   90.00
#
_symmetry.space_group_name_H-M   'P 1'
#
loop_
_entity.id
_entity.type
_entity.pdbx_description
1 polymer ?
#
loop_
_entity_poly.entity_id
_entity_poly.type
_entity_poly.pdbx_seq_one_letter_code
_entity_poly.pdbx_strand_id
1 'polypeptide(L)'
;MSKEISKQEKEDYLSLMYEMKRKENQIVKSDLSRELEVPLSRVTRVTDGLLEEGYLLKDEGRRLFLTPMGLSKGQQCLERKRCLTEFLRLVSGVDGSIAKENACAIEHILDERILTGIRMFMESRHTYSYMTRGNDLN
;
A
#
# COMPACT_ATOMS: atom_id res chain seq x y z
N MET A 1 -20.94 -19.46 -3.82
CA MET A 1 -19.72 -19.38 -4.64
C MET A 1 -18.68 -18.49 -4.01
N SER A 2 -17.51 -19.01 -3.91
CA SER A 2 -16.41 -18.26 -3.36
C SER A 2 -15.89 -17.29 -4.43
N LYS A 3 -15.84 -16.02 -4.08
CA LYS A 3 -15.24 -15.02 -4.96
C LYS A 3 -13.73 -15.26 -5.04
N GLU A 4 -13.20 -15.28 -6.22
CA GLU A 4 -11.76 -15.34 -6.41
C GLU A 4 -11.12 -14.10 -5.78
N ILE A 5 -9.89 -14.27 -5.32
CA ILE A 5 -9.13 -13.19 -4.73
C ILE A 5 -8.41 -12.48 -5.86
N SER A 6 -8.73 -11.21 -6.07
CA SER A 6 -8.13 -10.41 -7.13
C SER A 6 -6.71 -9.99 -6.75
N LYS A 7 -5.91 -9.67 -7.74
CA LYS A 7 -4.59 -9.09 -7.53
C LYS A 7 -4.68 -7.82 -6.69
N GLN A 8 -5.67 -6.98 -6.99
CA GLN A 8 -5.90 -5.75 -6.24
C GLN A 8 -6.12 -6.02 -4.75
N GLU A 9 -6.97 -6.99 -4.44
CA GLU A 9 -7.26 -7.34 -3.06
C GLU A 9 -6.01 -7.82 -2.33
N LYS A 10 -5.22 -8.68 -2.96
CA LYS A 10 -3.95 -9.15 -2.40
C LYS A 10 -2.99 -8.01 -2.12
N GLU A 11 -2.86 -7.09 -3.06
CA GLU A 11 -1.98 -5.94 -2.92
C GLU A 11 -2.44 -5.01 -1.80
N ASP A 12 -3.75 -4.79 -1.66
CA ASP A 12 -4.31 -3.99 -0.58
C ASP A 12 -3.98 -4.61 0.79
N TYR A 13 -4.10 -5.92 0.91
CA TYR A 13 -3.75 -6.63 2.14
C TYR A 13 -2.26 -6.49 2.44
N LEU A 14 -1.41 -6.71 1.44
CA LEU A 14 0.05 -6.66 1.63
C LEU A 14 0.53 -5.27 2.02
N SER A 15 -0.02 -4.22 1.41
CA SER A 15 0.35 -2.85 1.76
C SER A 15 -0.07 -2.51 3.19
N LEU A 16 -1.25 -2.95 3.61
CA LEU A 16 -1.74 -2.73 4.96
C LEU A 16 -0.92 -3.52 5.98
N MET A 17 -0.61 -4.79 5.68
CA MET A 17 0.24 -5.62 6.54
C MET A 17 1.63 -5.01 6.71
N TYR A 18 2.20 -4.49 5.63
CA TYR A 18 3.50 -3.82 5.67
C TYR A 18 3.44 -2.60 6.60
N GLU A 19 2.39 -1.81 6.49
CA GLU A 19 2.19 -0.64 7.34
C GLU A 19 2.03 -1.04 8.81
N MET A 20 1.26 -2.07 9.09
CA MET A 20 1.07 -2.60 10.44
C MET A 20 2.39 -3.08 11.04
N LYS A 21 3.19 -3.81 10.26
CA LYS A 21 4.50 -4.29 10.71
C LYS A 21 5.41 -3.13 11.09
N ARG A 22 5.39 -2.05 10.32
CA ARG A 22 6.23 -0.89 10.62
C ARG A 22 5.86 -0.22 11.92
N LYS A 23 4.56 -0.23 12.26
CA LYS A 23 4.06 0.45 13.46
C LYS A 23 4.11 -0.42 14.70
N GLU A 24 3.66 -1.66 14.59
CA GLU A 24 3.42 -2.53 15.75
C GLU A 24 4.19 -3.85 15.73
N ASN A 25 4.92 -4.13 14.68
CA ASN A 25 5.68 -5.38 14.52
C ASN A 25 4.83 -6.65 14.49
N GLN A 26 3.51 -6.54 14.36
CA GLN A 26 2.63 -7.70 14.44
C GLN A 26 1.45 -7.53 13.49
N ILE A 27 1.10 -8.62 12.78
CA ILE A 27 -0.06 -8.66 11.89
C ILE A 27 -1.21 -9.33 12.62
N VAL A 28 -2.30 -8.61 12.80
CA VAL A 28 -3.50 -9.09 13.51
C VAL A 28 -4.68 -9.11 12.55
N LYS A 29 -5.28 -10.30 12.36
CA LYS A 29 -6.40 -10.48 11.43
C LYS A 29 -7.60 -9.61 11.76
N SER A 30 -7.90 -9.40 13.04
CA SER A 30 -9.02 -8.55 13.45
C SER A 30 -8.81 -7.11 13.03
N ASP A 31 -7.56 -6.62 13.08
CA ASP A 31 -7.23 -5.29 12.61
C ASP A 31 -7.40 -5.17 11.10
N LEU A 32 -7.01 -6.21 10.36
CA LEU A 32 -7.22 -6.25 8.90
C LEU A 32 -8.71 -6.20 8.57
N SER A 33 -9.52 -6.96 9.28
CA SER A 33 -10.98 -6.98 9.10
C SER A 33 -11.58 -5.59 9.31
N ARG A 34 -11.17 -4.93 10.37
CA ARG A 34 -11.67 -3.58 10.72
C ARG A 34 -11.22 -2.54 9.68
N GLU A 35 -9.93 -2.52 9.38
CA GLU A 35 -9.36 -1.50 8.48
C GLU A 35 -9.87 -1.65 7.04
N LEU A 36 -10.06 -2.89 6.58
CA LEU A 36 -10.51 -3.16 5.22
C LEU A 36 -12.04 -3.25 5.12
N GLU A 37 -12.73 -3.20 6.26
CA GLU A 37 -14.19 -3.30 6.32
C GLU A 37 -14.73 -4.56 5.65
N VAL A 38 -14.09 -5.70 5.95
CA VAL A 38 -14.48 -7.01 5.42
C VAL A 38 -14.65 -8.01 6.56
N PRO A 39 -15.46 -9.06 6.38
CA PRO A 39 -15.61 -10.09 7.40
C PRO A 39 -14.30 -10.82 7.67
N LEU A 40 -14.13 -11.31 8.89
CA LEU A 40 -12.94 -12.08 9.28
C LEU A 40 -12.76 -13.32 8.41
N SER A 41 -13.86 -13.93 7.95
CA SER A 41 -13.82 -15.08 7.03
C SER A 41 -13.12 -14.71 5.72
N ARG A 42 -13.34 -13.48 5.23
CA ARG A 42 -12.67 -12.99 4.03
C ARG A 42 -11.18 -12.80 4.28
N VAL A 43 -10.83 -12.22 5.43
CA VAL A 43 -9.43 -12.05 5.84
C VAL A 43 -8.70 -13.39 5.86
N THR A 44 -9.31 -14.39 6.48
CA THR A 44 -8.73 -15.74 6.55
C THR A 44 -8.50 -16.30 5.16
N ARG A 45 -9.46 -16.14 4.28
CA ARG A 45 -9.36 -16.66 2.91
C ARG A 45 -8.23 -15.98 2.13
N VAL A 46 -8.15 -14.66 2.21
CA VAL A 46 -7.09 -13.91 1.49
C VAL A 46 -5.72 -14.25 2.07
N THR A 47 -5.59 -14.31 3.39
CA THR A 47 -4.31 -14.64 4.03
C THR A 47 -3.89 -16.06 3.71
N ASP A 48 -4.83 -17.00 3.61
CA ASP A 48 -4.50 -18.38 3.18
C ASP A 48 -3.94 -18.36 1.75
N GLY A 49 -4.52 -17.58 0.85
CA GLY A 49 -4.00 -17.44 -0.50
C GLY A 49 -2.60 -16.82 -0.54
N LEU A 50 -2.35 -15.84 0.32
CA LEU A 50 -1.03 -15.19 0.42
C LEU A 50 0.01 -16.16 1.01
N LEU A 51 -0.40 -17.03 1.93
CA LEU A 51 0.47 -18.10 2.44
C LEU A 51 0.85 -19.06 1.33
N GLU A 52 -0.11 -19.49 0.52
CA GLU A 52 0.15 -20.40 -0.60
C GLU A 52 1.11 -19.79 -1.62
N GLU A 53 0.98 -18.49 -1.88
CA GLU A 53 1.82 -17.81 -2.87
C GLU A 53 3.19 -17.41 -2.32
N GLY A 54 3.44 -17.61 -1.03
CA GLY A 54 4.74 -17.34 -0.43
C GLY A 54 4.95 -15.90 0.02
N TYR A 55 3.91 -15.09 0.08
CA TYR A 55 3.98 -13.73 0.61
C TYR A 55 3.94 -13.67 2.12
N LEU A 56 3.37 -14.70 2.75
CA LEU A 56 3.24 -14.81 4.19
C LEU A 56 3.82 -16.13 4.69
N LEU A 57 4.25 -16.11 5.95
CA LEU A 57 4.60 -17.31 6.71
C LEU A 57 3.74 -17.33 7.98
N LYS A 58 3.51 -18.53 8.47
CA LYS A 58 2.80 -18.76 9.72
C LYS A 58 3.73 -19.49 10.68
N ASP A 59 3.90 -19.00 11.91
CA ASP A 59 4.72 -19.70 12.90
C ASP A 59 3.91 -20.78 13.63
N GLU A 60 4.54 -21.46 14.59
CA GLU A 60 3.90 -22.51 15.39
C GLU A 60 2.71 -21.99 16.20
N GLY A 61 2.76 -20.72 16.60
CA GLY A 61 1.66 -20.05 17.32
C GLY A 61 0.61 -19.46 16.40
N ARG A 62 0.66 -19.79 15.11
CA ARG A 62 -0.26 -19.31 14.07
C ARG A 62 -0.20 -17.80 13.83
N ARG A 63 0.89 -17.16 14.22
CA ARG A 63 1.10 -15.75 13.92
C ARG A 63 1.59 -15.62 12.48
N LEU A 64 1.13 -14.54 11.82
CA LEU A 64 1.46 -14.27 10.43
C LEU A 64 2.64 -13.31 10.32
N PHE A 65 3.54 -13.61 9.39
CA PHE A 65 4.70 -12.76 9.11
C PHE A 65 4.83 -12.59 7.61
N LEU A 66 5.26 -11.40 7.18
CA LEU A 66 5.59 -11.16 5.79
C LEU A 66 6.95 -11.80 5.48
N THR A 67 7.00 -12.55 4.37
CA THR A 67 8.28 -13.05 3.82
C THR A 67 9.03 -11.89 3.20
N PRO A 68 10.32 -12.05 2.83
CA PRO A 68 11.02 -11.01 2.06
C PRO A 68 10.27 -10.59 0.80
N MET A 69 9.63 -11.55 0.10
CA MET A 69 8.80 -11.26 -1.06
C MET A 69 7.57 -10.43 -0.67
N GLY A 70 6.92 -10.79 0.43
CA GLY A 70 5.76 -10.06 0.96
C GLY A 70 6.12 -8.66 1.41
N LEU A 71 7.27 -8.49 2.06
CA LEU A 71 7.78 -7.18 2.47
C LEU A 71 8.01 -6.28 1.27
N SER A 72 8.68 -6.81 0.25
CA SER A 72 8.99 -6.06 -0.97
C SER A 72 7.70 -5.63 -1.68
N LYS A 73 6.76 -6.55 -1.85
CA LYS A 73 5.50 -6.26 -2.53
C LYS A 73 4.65 -5.26 -1.76
N GLY A 74 4.56 -5.44 -0.44
CA GLY A 74 3.80 -4.54 0.42
C GLY A 74 4.37 -3.13 0.42
N GLN A 75 5.68 -3.02 0.47
CA GLN A 75 6.37 -1.74 0.42
C GLN A 75 6.11 -1.02 -0.91
N GLN A 76 6.25 -1.73 -2.03
CA GLN A 76 5.99 -1.17 -3.36
C GLN A 76 4.55 -0.65 -3.47
N CYS A 77 3.60 -1.45 -3.04
CA CYS A 77 2.19 -1.06 -3.09
C CYS A 77 1.91 0.18 -2.23
N LEU A 78 2.48 0.21 -1.03
CA LEU A 78 2.30 1.35 -0.13
C LEU A 78 2.90 2.63 -0.71
N GLU A 79 4.10 2.55 -1.26
CA GLU A 79 4.78 3.70 -1.88
C GLU A 79 4.00 4.24 -3.08
N ARG A 80 3.43 3.36 -3.90
CA ARG A 80 2.60 3.76 -5.04
C ARG A 80 1.36 4.51 -4.58
N LYS A 81 0.68 4.01 -3.56
CA LYS A 81 -0.50 4.67 -2.99
C LYS A 81 -0.17 6.04 -2.42
N ARG A 82 0.93 6.14 -1.70
CA ARG A 82 1.38 7.41 -1.11
C ARG A 82 1.72 8.43 -2.19
N CYS A 83 2.43 7.99 -3.20
CA CYS A 83 2.82 8.86 -4.32
C CYS A 83 1.58 9.40 -5.04
N LEU A 84 0.62 8.53 -5.34
CA LEU A 84 -0.64 8.93 -5.98
C LEU A 84 -1.45 9.87 -5.09
N THR A 85 -1.51 9.59 -3.79
CA THR A 85 -2.22 10.44 -2.85
C THR A 85 -1.67 11.86 -2.85
N GLU A 86 -0.34 11.98 -2.77
CA GLU A 86 0.32 13.29 -2.80
C GLU A 86 0.10 14.01 -4.12
N PHE A 87 0.19 13.28 -5.23
CA PHE A 87 -0.04 13.83 -6.56
C PHE A 87 -1.46 14.38 -6.69
N LEU A 88 -2.45 13.61 -6.26
CA LEU A 88 -3.85 14.03 -6.35
C LEU A 88 -4.13 15.24 -5.47
N ARG A 89 -3.55 15.29 -4.28
CA ARG A 89 -3.66 16.47 -3.42
C ARG A 89 -3.05 17.70 -4.07
N LEU A 90 -1.89 17.52 -4.69
CA LEU A 90 -1.16 18.61 -5.32
C LEU A 90 -1.95 19.25 -6.47
N VAL A 91 -2.49 18.41 -7.35
CA VAL A 91 -3.16 18.89 -8.56
C VAL A 91 -4.59 19.36 -8.32
N SER A 92 -5.26 18.84 -7.30
CA SER A 92 -6.68 19.13 -7.05
C SER A 92 -6.93 20.02 -5.83
N GLY A 93 -6.01 20.00 -4.87
CA GLY A 93 -6.21 20.69 -3.61
C GLY A 93 -7.20 20.06 -2.65
N VAL A 94 -7.64 18.82 -2.92
CA VAL A 94 -8.59 18.14 -2.04
C VAL A 94 -7.91 17.67 -0.75
N ASP A 95 -8.74 17.37 0.26
CA ASP A 95 -8.32 16.80 1.54
C ASP A 95 -7.57 15.48 1.31
N GLY A 96 -6.61 15.21 2.19
CA GLY A 96 -5.82 13.98 2.14
C GLY A 96 -6.65 12.70 2.20
N SER A 97 -7.76 12.69 2.92
CA SER A 97 -8.64 11.53 2.99
C SER A 97 -9.31 11.24 1.64
N ILE A 98 -9.77 12.29 0.95
CA ILE A 98 -10.37 12.16 -0.38
C ILE A 98 -9.31 11.71 -1.39
N ALA A 99 -8.12 12.30 -1.33
CA ALA A 99 -7.02 11.92 -2.22
C ALA A 99 -6.63 10.47 -2.03
N LYS A 100 -6.52 10.02 -0.77
CA LYS A 100 -6.16 8.63 -0.44
C LYS A 100 -7.19 7.64 -0.97
N GLU A 101 -8.48 7.94 -0.77
CA GLU A 101 -9.56 7.08 -1.26
C GLU A 101 -9.48 6.90 -2.77
N ASN A 102 -9.29 7.99 -3.50
CA ASN A 102 -9.16 7.94 -4.96
C ASN A 102 -7.86 7.27 -5.40
N ALA A 103 -6.75 7.52 -4.73
CA ALA A 103 -5.48 6.89 -5.03
C ALA A 103 -5.58 5.36 -4.89
N CYS A 104 -6.22 4.88 -3.82
CA CYS A 104 -6.42 3.45 -3.62
C CYS A 104 -7.26 2.83 -4.74
N ALA A 105 -8.26 3.56 -5.24
CA ALA A 105 -9.12 3.07 -6.31
C ALA A 105 -8.40 3.01 -7.67
N ILE A 106 -7.64 4.04 -8.02
CA ILE A 106 -7.05 4.14 -9.36
C ILE A 106 -5.68 3.48 -9.49
N GLU A 107 -4.98 3.25 -8.38
CA GLU A 107 -3.63 2.66 -8.40
C GLU A 107 -3.58 1.37 -9.21
N HIS A 108 -4.61 0.55 -9.12
CA HIS A 108 -4.64 -0.77 -9.73
C HIS A 108 -5.00 -0.76 -11.22
N ILE A 109 -5.54 0.35 -11.71
CA ILE A 109 -5.97 0.47 -13.11
C ILE A 109 -5.06 1.36 -13.94
N LEU A 110 -4.17 2.11 -13.30
CA LEU A 110 -3.23 2.96 -14.02
C LEU A 110 -2.14 2.12 -14.71
N ASP A 111 -1.81 2.51 -15.92
CA ASP A 111 -0.67 1.93 -16.64
C ASP A 111 0.62 2.22 -15.86
N GLU A 112 1.53 1.24 -15.83
CA GLU A 112 2.81 1.38 -15.13
C GLU A 112 3.63 2.57 -15.63
N ARG A 113 3.50 2.91 -16.90
CA ARG A 113 4.21 4.05 -17.47
C ARG A 113 3.68 5.37 -16.91
N ILE A 114 2.38 5.44 -16.64
CA ILE A 114 1.74 6.61 -16.02
C ILE A 114 2.20 6.71 -14.56
N LEU A 115 2.17 5.62 -13.83
CA LEU A 115 2.65 5.58 -12.44
C LEU A 115 4.10 6.01 -12.33
N THR A 116 4.95 5.51 -13.22
CA THR A 116 6.36 5.87 -13.28
C THR A 116 6.52 7.36 -13.55
N GLY A 117 5.76 7.90 -14.50
CA GLY A 117 5.79 9.33 -14.82
C GLY A 117 5.38 10.19 -13.64
N ILE A 118 4.33 9.80 -12.93
CA ILE A 118 3.87 10.50 -11.73
C ILE A 118 4.95 10.49 -10.66
N ARG A 119 5.55 9.32 -10.41
CA ARG A 119 6.62 9.19 -9.42
C ARG A 119 7.81 10.09 -9.76
N MET A 120 8.24 10.07 -11.01
CA MET A 120 9.35 10.91 -11.47
C MET A 120 9.04 12.39 -11.30
N PHE A 121 7.82 12.79 -11.62
CA PHE A 121 7.36 14.16 -11.43
C PHE A 121 7.42 14.56 -9.96
N MET A 122 6.94 13.72 -9.07
CA MET A 122 6.93 13.99 -7.63
C MET A 122 8.34 14.04 -7.06
N GLU A 123 9.23 13.13 -7.47
CA GLU A 123 10.64 13.15 -7.06
C GLU A 123 11.34 14.40 -7.53
N SER A 124 11.09 14.81 -8.76
CA SER A 124 11.66 16.03 -9.34
C SER A 124 11.23 17.27 -8.56
N ARG A 125 9.97 17.35 -8.16
CA ARG A 125 9.47 18.46 -7.33
C ARG A 125 10.16 18.50 -5.97
N HIS A 126 10.36 17.36 -5.33
CA HIS A 126 11.06 17.29 -4.05
C HIS A 126 12.50 17.80 -4.18
N THR A 127 13.19 17.36 -5.22
CA THR A 127 14.57 17.77 -5.49
C THR A 127 14.63 19.28 -5.75
N TYR A 128 13.74 19.79 -6.57
CA TYR A 128 13.68 21.23 -6.90
C TYR A 128 13.39 22.06 -5.65
N SER A 129 12.40 21.66 -4.86
CA SER A 129 12.04 22.37 -3.63
C SER A 129 13.22 22.41 -2.65
N TYR A 130 13.93 21.30 -2.51
CA TYR A 130 15.10 21.22 -1.64
C TYR A 130 16.23 22.16 -2.11
N MET A 131 16.50 22.15 -3.40
CA MET A 131 17.55 23.00 -4.00
C MET A 131 17.21 24.50 -3.89
N THR A 132 15.94 24.85 -4.09
CA THR A 132 15.46 26.22 -3.97
C THR A 132 15.63 26.73 -2.54
N ARG A 133 15.29 25.90 -1.55
CA ARG A 133 15.48 26.28 -0.14
C ARG A 133 16.94 26.49 0.21
N GLY A 134 17.83 25.65 -0.34
CA GLY A 134 19.26 25.80 -0.15
C GLY A 134 19.77 27.14 -0.70
N ASN A 135 19.25 27.55 -1.84
CA ASN A 135 19.63 28.82 -2.47
C ASN A 135 19.09 30.02 -1.69
N ASP A 136 17.92 29.91 -1.12
CA ASP A 136 17.30 30.99 -0.35
C ASP A 136 18.03 31.27 0.97
N LEU A 137 18.83 30.33 1.45
CA LEU A 137 19.61 30.49 2.68
C LEU A 137 20.94 31.19 2.49
N ASN A 138 21.29 31.47 1.26
CA ASN A 138 22.49 32.25 0.93
C ASN A 138 22.14 33.73 0.70
#